data_6b045b6168549837175e9b6d5108da5b
#
_entry.id   6b045b6168549837175e9b6d5108da5b
#
_cell.length_a   1.000
_cell.length_b   1.000
_cell.length_c   1.000
_cell.angle_alpha   90.00
_cell.angle_beta   90.00
_cell.angle_gamma   90.00
#
_symmetry.space_group_name_H-M   'P 1'
#
loop_
_entity.id
_entity.type
_entity.pdbx_description
1 polymer ?
#
loop_
_entity_poly.entity_id
_entity_poly.type
_entity_poly.pdbx_seq_one_letter_code
_entity_poly.pdbx_strand_id
1 'polypeptide(L)'
;MFKINSPLKVIVGFNKKKQKNVEFLLNLNNFRNTFYRVLNNAKVQYKIDIQGQLEGVEKLKRCVMIYTVFKGDNRRFDIGNIASIHQKFFEDAFVEYGYLPDDKYTNIPMVLYRFGGISKDNPRVEIEVFNLDDEYEVKRFKDLTKDTIDTFYKERKRKK
;
A
#
# COMPACT_ATOMS: atom_id res chain seq x y z
N MET A 1 4.14 -10.51 11.73
CA MET A 1 3.33 -9.92 10.63
C MET A 1 2.43 -8.82 11.18
N PHE A 2 2.35 -7.71 10.52
CA PHE A 2 1.37 -6.65 10.80
C PHE A 2 0.71 -6.15 9.53
N LYS A 3 -0.39 -5.39 9.66
CA LYS A 3 -1.17 -4.88 8.55
C LYS A 3 -1.44 -3.39 8.73
N ILE A 4 -1.28 -2.63 7.66
CA ILE A 4 -1.57 -1.20 7.57
C ILE A 4 -2.69 -0.98 6.55
N ASN A 5 -3.64 -0.11 6.88
CA ASN A 5 -4.66 0.38 5.96
C ASN A 5 -4.23 1.75 5.40
N SER A 6 -3.80 1.76 4.16
CA SER A 6 -3.35 2.95 3.45
C SER A 6 -4.53 3.59 2.71
N PRO A 7 -4.85 4.88 2.94
CA PRO A 7 -5.99 5.55 2.29
C PRO A 7 -5.71 5.75 0.81
N LEU A 8 -6.74 5.67 -0.06
CA LEU A 8 -6.57 5.94 -1.51
C LEU A 8 -6.32 7.42 -1.84
N LYS A 9 -6.48 8.32 -0.89
CA LYS A 9 -6.28 9.75 -1.02
C LYS A 9 -5.86 10.37 0.29
N VAL A 10 -5.12 11.46 0.21
CA VAL A 10 -4.69 12.28 1.36
C VAL A 10 -5.09 13.73 1.17
N ILE A 11 -5.27 14.47 2.27
CA ILE A 11 -5.61 15.90 2.24
C ILE A 11 -4.32 16.70 2.14
N VAL A 12 -4.14 17.48 1.06
CA VAL A 12 -2.92 18.26 0.80
C VAL A 12 -3.11 19.76 1.01
N GLY A 13 -4.30 20.19 1.38
CA GLY A 13 -4.60 21.60 1.65
C GLY A 13 -6.10 21.87 1.77
N PHE A 14 -6.44 23.15 1.89
CA PHE A 14 -7.81 23.63 1.97
C PHE A 14 -8.07 24.75 0.96
N ASN A 15 -9.09 24.60 0.13
CA ASN A 15 -9.50 25.63 -0.83
C ASN A 15 -10.49 26.58 -0.16
N LYS A 16 -10.04 27.77 0.25
CA LYS A 16 -10.84 28.79 0.95
C LYS A 16 -12.04 29.29 0.11
N LYS A 17 -11.87 29.40 -1.24
CA LYS A 17 -12.97 29.87 -2.13
C LYS A 17 -14.10 28.84 -2.23
N LYS A 18 -13.76 27.57 -2.29
CA LYS A 18 -14.73 26.45 -2.41
C LYS A 18 -15.11 25.82 -1.07
N GLN A 19 -14.54 26.30 0.05
CA GLN A 19 -14.76 25.81 1.41
C GLN A 19 -14.64 24.27 1.49
N LYS A 20 -13.59 23.70 0.88
CA LYS A 20 -13.37 22.25 0.84
C LYS A 20 -11.91 21.86 0.86
N ASN A 21 -11.65 20.67 1.37
CA ASN A 21 -10.34 20.05 1.34
C ASN A 21 -9.86 19.81 -0.10
N VAL A 22 -8.57 19.98 -0.32
CA VAL A 22 -7.89 19.59 -1.55
C VAL A 22 -7.32 18.20 -1.32
N GLU A 23 -7.83 17.23 -2.07
CA GLU A 23 -7.43 15.83 -1.98
C GLU A 23 -6.40 15.48 -3.07
N PHE A 24 -5.42 14.67 -2.70
CA PHE A 24 -4.48 14.06 -3.63
C PHE A 24 -4.75 12.56 -3.69
N LEU A 25 -5.14 12.07 -4.88
CA LEU A 25 -5.34 10.65 -5.13
C LEU A 25 -3.98 9.94 -5.28
N LEU A 26 -3.77 8.89 -4.48
CA LEU A 26 -2.55 8.09 -4.49
C LEU A 26 -2.54 7.14 -5.67
N ASN A 27 -2.18 7.66 -6.84
CA ASN A 27 -1.96 6.89 -8.05
C ASN A 27 -0.82 7.47 -8.90
N LEU A 28 -0.24 6.64 -9.76
CA LEU A 28 0.93 6.98 -10.55
C LEU A 28 0.68 8.13 -11.54
N ASN A 29 -0.53 8.23 -12.10
CA ASN A 29 -0.86 9.31 -13.03
C ASN A 29 -0.84 10.67 -12.33
N ASN A 30 -1.46 10.78 -11.16
CA ASN A 30 -1.41 11.99 -10.35
C ASN A 30 0.01 12.30 -9.90
N PHE A 31 0.75 11.27 -9.45
CA PHE A 31 2.12 11.44 -8.99
C PHE A 31 3.02 12.04 -10.08
N ARG A 32 2.93 11.55 -11.32
CA ARG A 32 3.75 12.04 -12.45
C ARG A 32 3.39 13.45 -12.92
N ASN A 33 2.11 13.84 -12.77
CA ASN A 33 1.59 15.09 -13.33
C ASN A 33 1.39 16.19 -12.26
N THR A 34 1.86 15.98 -11.04
CA THR A 34 1.66 16.92 -9.94
C THR A 34 2.94 17.66 -9.59
N PHE A 35 2.80 18.96 -9.32
CA PHE A 35 3.89 19.83 -8.92
C PHE A 35 4.53 19.34 -7.61
N TYR A 36 5.86 19.39 -7.52
CA TYR A 36 6.64 18.77 -6.43
C TYR A 36 6.21 19.20 -5.01
N ARG A 37 5.80 20.47 -4.80
CA ARG A 37 5.33 20.95 -3.49
C ARG A 37 4.08 20.21 -3.01
N VAL A 38 3.14 19.95 -3.93
CA VAL A 38 1.92 19.17 -3.62
C VAL A 38 2.27 17.73 -3.31
N LEU A 39 3.23 17.16 -4.05
CA LEU A 39 3.74 15.81 -3.77
C LEU A 39 4.39 15.70 -2.39
N ASN A 40 5.19 16.70 -2.01
CA ASN A 40 5.80 16.74 -0.67
C ASN A 40 4.72 16.83 0.43
N ASN A 41 3.71 17.69 0.24
CA ASN A 41 2.59 17.77 1.19
C ASN A 41 1.84 16.43 1.27
N ALA A 42 1.63 15.75 0.13
CA ALA A 42 0.98 14.45 0.11
C ALA A 42 1.79 13.39 0.86
N LYS A 43 3.12 13.36 0.69
CA LYS A 43 4.01 12.45 1.43
C LYS A 43 3.97 12.71 2.95
N VAL A 44 4.03 13.97 3.36
CA VAL A 44 3.97 14.36 4.78
C VAL A 44 2.63 13.93 5.37
N GLN A 45 1.52 14.27 4.70
CA GLN A 45 0.19 13.89 5.19
C GLN A 45 0.00 12.38 5.25
N TYR A 46 0.46 11.64 4.22
CA TYR A 46 0.42 10.19 4.22
C TYR A 46 1.11 9.58 5.43
N LYS A 47 2.30 10.06 5.78
CA LYS A 47 3.05 9.61 6.95
C LYS A 47 2.26 9.84 8.23
N ILE A 48 1.66 11.01 8.40
CA ILE A 48 0.81 11.34 9.55
C ILE A 48 -0.38 10.38 9.63
N ASP A 49 -1.06 10.13 8.50
CA ASP A 49 -2.27 9.30 8.44
C ASP A 49 -2.01 7.82 8.82
N ILE A 50 -0.79 7.31 8.57
CA ILE A 50 -0.45 5.91 8.88
C ILE A 50 0.31 5.75 10.21
N GLN A 51 0.84 6.82 10.79
CA GLN A 51 1.74 6.76 11.96
C GLN A 51 1.14 5.99 13.13
N GLY A 52 -0.11 6.26 13.49
CA GLY A 52 -0.77 5.58 14.62
C GLY A 52 -0.96 4.06 14.41
N GLN A 53 -0.95 3.60 13.15
CA GLN A 53 -1.04 2.16 12.85
C GLN A 53 0.32 1.44 12.99
N LEU A 54 1.41 2.19 13.13
CA LEU A 54 2.77 1.66 13.33
C LEU A 54 3.15 1.57 14.81
N GLU A 55 2.32 2.07 15.72
CA GLU A 55 2.58 1.98 17.15
C GLU A 55 2.65 0.51 17.61
N GLY A 56 3.71 0.17 18.32
CA GLY A 56 3.95 -1.19 18.82
C GLY A 56 4.49 -2.17 17.76
N VAL A 57 4.72 -1.73 16.51
CA VAL A 57 5.36 -2.55 15.48
C VAL A 57 6.84 -2.69 15.80
N GLU A 58 7.36 -3.91 15.72
CA GLU A 58 8.78 -4.19 15.91
C GLU A 58 9.61 -3.73 14.72
N LYS A 59 10.86 -3.33 14.99
CA LYS A 59 11.83 -3.00 13.94
C LYS A 59 12.27 -4.25 13.21
N LEU A 60 12.29 -4.17 11.89
CA LEU A 60 12.67 -5.28 11.01
C LEU A 60 14.04 -5.03 10.37
N LYS A 61 14.76 -6.09 10.08
CA LYS A 61 15.96 -6.03 9.24
C LYS A 61 15.62 -6.27 7.78
N ARG A 62 14.72 -7.24 7.52
CA ARG A 62 14.28 -7.66 6.20
C ARG A 62 12.82 -8.03 6.22
N CYS A 63 12.09 -7.68 5.17
CA CYS A 63 10.69 -8.03 5.05
C CYS A 63 10.28 -8.26 3.59
N VAL A 64 9.14 -8.91 3.41
CA VAL A 64 8.39 -8.92 2.14
C VAL A 64 7.04 -8.29 2.38
N MET A 65 6.46 -7.69 1.34
CA MET A 65 5.21 -6.95 1.47
C MET A 65 4.19 -7.36 0.43
N ILE A 66 2.91 -7.37 0.83
CA ILE A 66 1.77 -7.57 -0.06
C ILE A 66 0.90 -6.31 -0.01
N TYR A 67 0.68 -5.70 -1.16
CA TYR A 67 -0.21 -4.55 -1.33
C TYR A 67 -1.52 -5.03 -1.96
N THR A 68 -2.60 -5.05 -1.19
CA THR A 68 -3.92 -5.49 -1.62
C THR A 68 -4.82 -4.30 -1.85
N VAL A 69 -5.22 -4.06 -3.11
CA VAL A 69 -6.04 -2.91 -3.50
C VAL A 69 -7.53 -3.25 -3.39
N PHE A 70 -8.25 -2.53 -2.53
CA PHE A 70 -9.71 -2.55 -2.42
C PHE A 70 -10.28 -1.27 -3.00
N LYS A 71 -11.09 -1.39 -4.08
CA LYS A 71 -11.69 -0.24 -4.76
C LYS A 71 -13.09 0.10 -4.25
N GLY A 72 -13.46 1.38 -4.37
CA GLY A 72 -14.82 1.84 -4.07
C GLY A 72 -15.83 1.65 -5.21
N ASP A 73 -15.37 1.30 -6.42
CA ASP A 73 -16.22 1.17 -7.62
C ASP A 73 -15.78 0.02 -8.52
N ASN A 74 -16.61 -0.30 -9.52
CA ASN A 74 -16.38 -1.39 -10.49
C ASN A 74 -15.58 -0.97 -11.73
N ARG A 75 -15.05 0.26 -11.82
CA ARG A 75 -14.28 0.70 -12.97
C ARG A 75 -13.00 -0.13 -13.11
N ARG A 76 -12.66 -0.50 -14.34
CA ARG A 76 -11.40 -1.15 -14.62
C ARG A 76 -10.24 -0.23 -14.26
N PHE A 77 -9.15 -0.79 -13.77
CA PHE A 77 -7.94 -0.05 -13.39
C PHE A 77 -6.71 -0.94 -13.53
N ASP A 78 -5.56 -0.31 -13.64
CA ASP A 78 -4.27 -0.96 -13.55
C ASP A 78 -3.86 -1.00 -12.07
N ILE A 79 -3.67 -2.21 -11.55
CA ILE A 79 -3.29 -2.43 -10.15
C ILE A 79 -1.95 -1.77 -9.81
N GLY A 80 -0.98 -1.82 -10.74
CA GLY A 80 0.31 -1.18 -10.58
C GLY A 80 0.21 0.35 -10.49
N ASN A 81 -0.77 0.95 -11.17
CA ASN A 81 -0.98 2.40 -11.11
C ASN A 81 -1.36 2.91 -9.71
N ILE A 82 -2.05 2.09 -8.91
CA ILE A 82 -2.39 2.42 -7.53
C ILE A 82 -1.30 1.90 -6.57
N ALA A 83 -1.03 0.60 -6.61
CA ALA A 83 -0.17 -0.06 -5.64
C ALA A 83 1.26 0.51 -5.59
N SER A 84 1.85 0.91 -6.74
CA SER A 84 3.21 1.45 -6.79
C SER A 84 3.40 2.76 -6.00
N ILE A 85 2.38 3.62 -5.95
CA ILE A 85 2.47 4.87 -5.18
C ILE A 85 2.31 4.59 -3.69
N HIS A 86 1.43 3.67 -3.31
CA HIS A 86 1.31 3.22 -1.94
C HIS A 86 2.59 2.55 -1.45
N GLN A 87 3.22 1.71 -2.29
CA GLN A 87 4.53 1.15 -2.01
C GLN A 87 5.54 2.24 -1.73
N LYS A 88 5.74 3.16 -2.69
CA LYS A 88 6.72 4.23 -2.54
C LYS A 88 6.51 5.06 -1.27
N PHE A 89 5.28 5.48 -0.99
CA PHE A 89 5.00 6.33 0.17
C PHE A 89 5.14 5.58 1.49
N PHE A 90 4.73 4.31 1.51
CA PHE A 90 4.83 3.47 2.70
C PHE A 90 6.29 3.10 3.01
N GLU A 91 7.06 2.65 2.02
CA GLU A 91 8.46 2.28 2.20
C GLU A 91 9.29 3.49 2.66
N ASP A 92 9.11 4.68 2.00
CA ASP A 92 9.72 5.94 2.43
C ASP A 92 9.38 6.25 3.92
N ALA A 93 8.11 6.09 4.33
CA ALA A 93 7.66 6.34 5.70
C ALA A 93 8.21 5.31 6.70
N PHE A 94 8.23 4.04 6.31
CA PHE A 94 8.65 2.93 7.16
C PHE A 94 10.13 3.00 7.50
N VAL A 95 10.96 3.42 6.54
CA VAL A 95 12.39 3.72 6.74
C VAL A 95 12.58 4.97 7.58
N GLU A 96 11.88 6.07 7.26
CA GLU A 96 12.02 7.35 7.97
C GLU A 96 11.63 7.25 9.45
N TYR A 97 10.61 6.44 9.78
CA TYR A 97 10.23 6.14 11.16
C TYR A 97 11.15 5.13 11.85
N GLY A 98 12.15 4.59 11.15
CA GLY A 98 13.16 3.69 11.70
C GLY A 98 12.69 2.26 11.96
N TYR A 99 11.61 1.82 11.30
CA TYR A 99 11.13 0.44 11.36
C TYR A 99 11.89 -0.49 10.44
N LEU A 100 12.50 0.04 9.36
CA LEU A 100 13.36 -0.69 8.44
C LEU A 100 14.64 0.14 8.19
N PRO A 101 15.82 -0.46 8.04
CA PRO A 101 17.08 0.28 7.82
C PRO A 101 17.12 1.03 6.48
N ASP A 102 16.55 0.46 5.41
CA ASP A 102 16.57 0.99 4.05
C ASP A 102 15.49 0.27 3.20
N ASP A 103 15.03 0.87 2.10
CA ASP A 103 14.09 0.29 1.14
C ASP A 103 14.78 -0.50 -0.01
N LYS A 104 16.07 -0.80 0.12
CA LYS A 104 16.84 -1.55 -0.88
C LYS A 104 16.40 -3.01 -0.98
N TYR A 105 16.72 -3.65 -2.12
CA TYR A 105 16.42 -5.07 -2.36
C TYR A 105 17.01 -6.03 -1.31
N THR A 106 18.05 -5.61 -0.57
CA THR A 106 18.62 -6.37 0.54
C THR A 106 17.70 -6.43 1.76
N ASN A 107 16.84 -5.41 1.92
CA ASN A 107 15.88 -5.29 3.02
C ASN A 107 14.46 -5.65 2.58
N ILE A 108 14.09 -5.30 1.33
CA ILE A 108 12.80 -5.64 0.70
C ILE A 108 13.07 -6.39 -0.60
N PRO A 109 13.37 -7.70 -0.56
CA PRO A 109 13.71 -8.45 -1.77
C PRO A 109 12.51 -8.71 -2.68
N MET A 110 11.27 -8.59 -2.18
CA MET A 110 10.06 -8.85 -2.96
C MET A 110 8.86 -8.07 -2.45
N VAL A 111 8.08 -7.55 -3.39
CA VAL A 111 6.74 -7.01 -3.15
C VAL A 111 5.74 -7.65 -4.09
N LEU A 112 4.50 -7.82 -3.63
CA LEU A 112 3.39 -8.34 -4.42
C LEU A 112 2.24 -7.35 -4.44
N TYR A 113 1.62 -7.20 -5.60
CA TYR A 113 0.38 -6.46 -5.77
C TYR A 113 -0.76 -7.40 -6.08
N ARG A 114 -1.89 -7.25 -5.40
CA ARG A 114 -3.09 -8.03 -5.68
C ARG A 114 -4.35 -7.19 -5.58
N PHE A 115 -5.39 -7.61 -6.31
CA PHE A 115 -6.72 -7.05 -6.19
C PHE A 115 -7.47 -7.76 -5.06
N GLY A 116 -7.98 -7.00 -4.08
CA GLY A 116 -8.71 -7.51 -2.92
C GLY A 116 -10.23 -7.53 -3.12
N GLY A 117 -10.72 -6.85 -4.17
CA GLY A 117 -12.16 -6.75 -4.40
C GLY A 117 -12.69 -5.32 -4.35
N ILE A 118 -14.02 -5.21 -4.33
CA ILE A 118 -14.73 -3.93 -4.22
C ILE A 118 -15.16 -3.72 -2.77
N SER A 119 -14.78 -2.58 -2.21
CA SER A 119 -15.16 -2.12 -0.87
C SER A 119 -15.67 -0.69 -0.95
N LYS A 120 -16.97 -0.53 -1.21
CA LYS A 120 -17.59 0.79 -1.46
C LYS A 120 -17.45 1.75 -0.29
N ASP A 121 -17.61 1.22 0.91
CA ASP A 121 -17.65 2.03 2.14
C ASP A 121 -16.23 2.31 2.68
N ASN A 122 -15.26 1.48 2.30
CA ASN A 122 -13.87 1.61 2.78
C ASN A 122 -12.85 1.25 1.69
N PRO A 123 -12.74 2.05 0.62
CA PRO A 123 -11.73 1.86 -0.40
C PRO A 123 -10.33 2.19 0.14
N ARG A 124 -9.38 1.26 -0.01
CA ARG A 124 -8.04 1.35 0.60
C ARG A 124 -7.03 0.45 -0.09
N VAL A 125 -5.77 0.60 0.27
CA VAL A 125 -4.76 -0.43 0.05
C VAL A 125 -4.38 -1.02 1.40
N GLU A 126 -4.57 -2.33 1.58
CA GLU A 126 -4.02 -3.05 2.73
C GLU A 126 -2.57 -3.44 2.42
N ILE A 127 -1.68 -3.12 3.35
CA ILE A 127 -0.25 -3.43 3.27
C ILE A 127 0.04 -4.46 4.36
N GLU A 128 0.35 -5.68 3.96
CA GLU A 128 0.77 -6.76 4.86
C GLU A 128 2.30 -6.87 4.80
N VAL A 129 2.94 -6.76 5.96
CA VAL A 129 4.39 -6.82 6.11
C VAL A 129 4.77 -8.08 6.87
N PHE A 130 5.67 -8.88 6.29
CA PHE A 130 6.13 -10.15 6.85
C PHE A 130 7.64 -10.08 7.13
N ASN A 131 8.02 -10.37 8.35
CA ASN A 131 9.41 -10.46 8.77
C ASN A 131 10.09 -11.68 8.13
N LEU A 132 11.16 -11.48 7.36
CA LEU A 132 11.91 -12.57 6.74
C LEU A 132 12.83 -13.31 7.72
N ASP A 133 13.06 -12.75 8.90
CA ASP A 133 13.85 -13.40 9.94
C ASP A 133 12.97 -14.25 10.90
N ASP A 134 11.64 -14.33 10.63
CA ASP A 134 10.67 -15.17 11.34
C ASP A 134 10.13 -16.27 10.42
N GLU A 135 10.45 -17.53 10.75
CA GLU A 135 10.06 -18.71 9.94
C GLU A 135 8.55 -18.89 9.81
N TYR A 136 7.78 -18.55 10.85
CA TYR A 136 6.33 -18.65 10.84
C TYR A 136 5.73 -17.63 9.86
N GLU A 137 6.23 -16.40 9.88
CA GLU A 137 5.79 -15.34 8.96
C GLU A 137 6.17 -15.65 7.51
N VAL A 138 7.36 -16.21 7.27
CA VAL A 138 7.80 -16.69 5.95
C VAL A 138 6.87 -17.79 5.44
N LYS A 139 6.51 -18.75 6.27
CA LYS A 139 5.55 -19.80 5.91
C LYS A 139 4.19 -19.21 5.55
N ARG A 140 3.67 -18.33 6.38
CA ARG A 140 2.39 -17.66 6.14
C ARG A 140 2.36 -16.86 4.85
N PHE A 141 3.44 -16.15 4.53
CA PHE A 141 3.59 -15.44 3.25
C PHE A 141 3.50 -16.41 2.06
N LYS A 142 4.22 -17.54 2.12
CA LYS A 142 4.19 -18.58 1.08
C LYS A 142 2.79 -19.16 0.88
N ASP A 143 2.08 -19.46 1.97
CA ASP A 143 0.73 -20.01 1.91
C ASP A 143 -0.26 -19.01 1.29
N LEU A 144 -0.23 -17.72 1.70
CA LEU A 144 -1.08 -16.67 1.14
C LEU A 144 -0.84 -16.44 -0.35
N THR A 145 0.41 -16.49 -0.81
CA THR A 145 0.73 -16.30 -2.22
C THR A 145 0.28 -17.48 -3.06
N LYS A 146 0.44 -18.71 -2.56
CA LYS A 146 -0.06 -19.93 -3.19
C LYS A 146 -1.57 -19.91 -3.33
N ASP A 147 -2.29 -19.62 -2.24
CA ASP A 147 -3.76 -19.55 -2.23
C ASP A 147 -4.31 -18.52 -3.22
N THR A 148 -3.63 -17.37 -3.34
CA THR A 148 -3.99 -16.34 -4.31
C THR A 148 -3.89 -16.87 -5.74
N ILE A 149 -2.79 -17.52 -6.10
CA ILE A 149 -2.56 -18.11 -7.43
C ILE A 149 -3.59 -19.21 -7.71
N ASP A 150 -3.81 -20.11 -6.76
CA ASP A 150 -4.75 -21.24 -6.88
C ASP A 150 -6.19 -20.76 -7.10
N THR A 151 -6.61 -19.70 -6.42
CA THR A 151 -7.93 -19.09 -6.58
C THR A 151 -8.15 -18.59 -8.00
N PHE A 152 -7.22 -17.80 -8.54
CA PHE A 152 -7.31 -17.29 -9.91
C PHE A 152 -7.26 -18.41 -10.95
N TYR A 153 -6.49 -19.47 -10.71
CA TYR A 153 -6.40 -20.61 -11.60
C TYR A 153 -7.71 -21.41 -11.66
N LYS A 154 -8.38 -21.61 -10.51
CA LYS A 154 -9.68 -22.29 -10.41
C LYS A 154 -10.81 -21.50 -11.07
N GLU A 155 -10.85 -20.18 -10.91
CA GLU A 155 -11.85 -19.31 -11.56
C GLU A 155 -11.77 -19.37 -13.09
N ARG A 156 -10.56 -19.45 -13.63
CA ARG A 156 -10.35 -19.57 -15.09
C ARG A 156 -10.88 -20.89 -15.66
N LYS A 157 -10.77 -22.00 -14.90
CA LYS A 157 -11.31 -23.31 -15.31
C LYS A 157 -12.83 -23.37 -15.29
N ARG A 158 -13.50 -22.59 -14.45
CA ARG A 158 -14.98 -22.55 -14.38
C ARG A 158 -15.62 -21.71 -15.50
N LYS A 159 -14.86 -20.88 -16.18
CA LYS A 159 -15.33 -19.99 -17.27
C LYS A 159 -15.06 -20.58 -18.67
N LYS A 160 -14.50 -21.76 -18.78
CA LYS A 160 -14.38 -22.59 -19.99
C LYS A 160 -15.40 -23.74 -19.95
#